data_b8b21d0e8bdadb9ac6cd8bb1807a7460
#
_entry.id   b8b21d0e8bdadb9ac6cd8bb1807a7460
#
_cell.length_a   1.000
_cell.length_b   1.000
_cell.length_c   1.000
_cell.angle_alpha   90.00
_cell.angle_beta   90.00
_cell.angle_gamma   90.00
#
_symmetry.space_group_name_H-M   'P 1'
#
loop_
_entity.id
_entity.type
_entity.pdbx_description
1 polymer ?
#
loop_
_entity_poly.entity_id
_entity_poly.type
_entity_poly.pdbx_seq_one_letter_code
_entity_poly.pdbx_strand_id
1 'polypeptide(L)'
;MAKKNVEETVECFKMSEKLKKDMIKKYGQIFRSGSDIIEENKNRIYIPISPAHDSNTGGGIKEGSFLGLSGMPGTGKTTTALQLIRNAQRPEFGSRKTFYGDIESRLDQRNIDGVSGLDGSQEMMTVFRPTEQAINAEDSLTVIEDTIRQNEKMIIVIDSVSTLISKSELEDEISGQNRSLLPKILKNFIRRNAIPVQAKGHIVVCIMHQMADMSMSRKTKTMDGGNGIQFQCDNILEIKYVTPWLDSENKRIGQFCNWEIIKSSGAGLTGAQYESALRYGYGIDDIHEIIGAAMELGIITKGGSWYKADFLPETGKEGKRQVQGQDKVASFLRDNPKIVDDIKVKLQEILLC
;
A
#
# COMPACT_ATOMS: atom_id res chain seq x y z
N MET A 1 16.27 42.63 35.61
CA MET A 1 16.77 41.34 36.12
C MET A 1 15.90 40.25 35.56
N ALA A 2 16.29 39.66 34.43
CA ALA A 2 15.57 38.57 33.78
C ALA A 2 16.08 37.26 34.38
N LYS A 3 15.20 36.50 35.04
CA LYS A 3 15.48 35.15 35.51
C LYS A 3 15.57 34.23 34.29
N LYS A 4 16.77 33.73 34.01
CA LYS A 4 16.98 32.56 33.16
C LYS A 4 16.32 31.35 33.85
N ASN A 5 15.19 30.87 33.31
CA ASN A 5 14.74 29.53 33.60
C ASN A 5 15.68 28.56 32.84
N VAL A 6 16.60 27.97 33.61
CA VAL A 6 17.35 26.79 33.17
C VAL A 6 16.36 25.63 33.36
N GLU A 7 15.79 25.14 32.27
CA GLU A 7 15.10 23.84 32.27
C GLU A 7 16.17 22.79 32.61
N GLU A 8 16.11 22.26 33.83
CA GLU A 8 16.81 21.04 34.20
C GLU A 8 16.25 19.88 33.36
N THR A 9 16.97 19.54 32.29
CA THR A 9 16.75 18.29 31.60
C THR A 9 17.08 17.16 32.56
N VAL A 10 16.04 16.47 33.02
CA VAL A 10 16.19 15.26 33.84
C VAL A 10 16.93 14.23 32.98
N GLU A 11 18.19 14.00 33.25
CA GLU A 11 18.96 12.96 32.56
C GLU A 11 18.45 11.58 33.00
N CYS A 12 17.70 10.92 32.13
CA CYS A 12 17.19 9.56 32.35
C CYS A 12 18.29 8.49 32.44
N PHE A 13 19.49 8.79 31.95
CA PHE A 13 20.63 7.87 31.98
C PHE A 13 21.96 8.64 31.96
N LYS A 14 23.02 8.03 32.49
CA LYS A 14 24.36 8.63 32.51
C LYS A 14 25.17 8.13 31.31
N MET A 15 25.68 9.04 30.50
CA MET A 15 26.62 8.81 29.43
C MET A 15 27.76 9.83 29.49
N SER A 16 28.98 9.42 29.10
CA SER A 16 30.09 10.33 28.97
C SER A 16 29.77 11.43 27.95
N GLU A 17 29.89 12.70 28.33
CA GLU A 17 29.64 13.86 27.45
C GLU A 17 30.51 13.84 26.20
N LYS A 18 31.75 13.34 26.30
CA LYS A 18 32.63 13.16 25.15
C LYS A 18 32.03 12.19 24.13
N LEU A 19 31.58 11.01 24.58
CA LEU A 19 30.96 10.01 23.71
C LEU A 19 29.69 10.56 23.07
N LYS A 20 28.84 11.25 23.83
CA LYS A 20 27.60 11.88 23.32
C LYS A 20 27.89 12.86 22.18
N LYS A 21 28.86 13.77 22.38
CA LYS A 21 29.29 14.74 21.37
C LYS A 21 29.87 14.07 20.12
N ASP A 22 30.71 13.05 20.29
CA ASP A 22 31.33 12.34 19.19
C ASP A 22 30.28 11.61 18.34
N MET A 23 29.29 10.97 18.99
CA MET A 23 28.19 10.27 18.30
C MET A 23 27.27 11.24 17.56
N ILE A 24 26.90 12.39 18.18
CA ILE A 24 26.10 13.43 17.52
C ILE A 24 26.84 14.00 16.31
N LYS A 25 28.15 14.25 16.43
CA LYS A 25 28.98 14.74 15.31
C LYS A 25 29.03 13.76 14.14
N LYS A 26 29.05 12.45 14.44
CA LYS A 26 29.17 11.39 13.43
C LYS A 26 27.85 11.04 12.76
N TYR A 27 26.75 11.03 13.52
CA TYR A 27 25.47 10.48 13.09
C TYR A 27 24.30 11.47 13.12
N GLY A 28 24.56 12.75 13.49
CA GLY A 28 23.52 13.76 13.66
C GLY A 28 22.76 13.61 14.97
N GLN A 29 21.57 14.18 15.05
CA GLN A 29 20.76 14.15 16.28
C GLN A 29 20.15 12.78 16.51
N ILE A 30 20.84 11.93 17.24
CA ILE A 30 20.45 10.53 17.52
C ILE A 30 19.79 10.36 18.91
N PHE A 31 19.87 11.35 19.78
CA PHE A 31 19.21 11.34 21.10
C PHE A 31 17.97 12.23 21.06
N ARG A 32 16.82 11.63 21.27
CA ARG A 32 15.51 12.30 21.21
C ARG A 32 14.65 11.84 22.38
N SER A 33 13.74 12.68 22.82
CA SER A 33 12.76 12.29 23.84
C SER A 33 11.68 11.38 23.23
N GLY A 34 11.02 10.56 24.06
CA GLY A 34 9.87 9.77 23.61
C GLY A 34 8.73 10.67 23.12
N SER A 35 8.53 11.84 23.73
CA SER A 35 7.54 12.83 23.31
C SER A 35 7.82 13.38 21.92
N ASP A 36 9.08 13.69 21.57
CA ASP A 36 9.45 14.16 20.23
C ASP A 36 9.14 13.10 19.17
N ILE A 37 9.40 11.83 19.47
CA ILE A 37 9.08 10.72 18.57
C ILE A 37 7.57 10.55 18.36
N ILE A 38 6.79 10.71 19.45
CA ILE A 38 5.31 10.63 19.37
C ILE A 38 4.78 11.80 18.53
N GLU A 39 5.28 13.01 18.72
CA GLU A 39 4.85 14.19 17.97
C GLU A 39 5.22 14.07 16.48
N GLU A 40 6.45 13.63 16.17
CA GLU A 40 6.85 13.34 14.80
C GLU A 40 5.93 12.31 14.14
N ASN A 41 5.59 11.25 14.85
CA ASN A 41 4.71 10.20 14.32
C ASN A 41 3.27 10.68 14.08
N LYS A 42 2.75 11.61 14.89
CA LYS A 42 1.42 12.22 14.68
C LYS A 42 1.36 13.06 13.40
N ASN A 43 2.48 13.65 13.00
CA ASN A 43 2.58 14.50 11.82
C ASN A 43 2.86 13.72 10.52
N ARG A 44 2.99 12.40 10.59
CA ARG A 44 3.19 11.55 9.41
C ARG A 44 1.92 11.45 8.58
N ILE A 45 2.09 11.55 7.26
CA ILE A 45 1.00 11.44 6.30
C ILE A 45 0.72 9.95 6.05
N TYR A 46 -0.57 9.59 6.04
CA TYR A 46 -1.06 8.30 5.57
C TYR A 46 -1.64 8.48 4.17
N ILE A 47 -1.18 7.68 3.22
CA ILE A 47 -1.67 7.71 1.85
C ILE A 47 -2.71 6.61 1.68
N PRO A 48 -3.95 6.95 1.34
CA PRO A 48 -5.02 5.98 1.17
C PRO A 48 -4.79 5.11 -0.07
N ILE A 49 -5.24 3.87 -0.01
CA ILE A 49 -5.38 3.00 -1.17
C ILE A 49 -6.83 3.03 -1.64
N SER A 50 -7.75 2.63 -0.77
CA SER A 50 -9.20 2.65 -0.99
C SER A 50 -9.93 2.50 0.35
N PRO A 51 -11.24 2.79 0.42
CA PRO A 51 -12.00 2.70 1.67
C PRO A 51 -11.85 1.37 2.41
N ALA A 52 -11.87 0.25 1.69
CA ALA A 52 -11.72 -1.08 2.29
C ALA A 52 -10.31 -1.32 2.82
N HIS A 53 -9.26 -0.90 2.11
CA HIS A 53 -7.89 -1.00 2.59
C HIS A 53 -7.65 -0.09 3.79
N ASP A 54 -8.10 1.16 3.69
CA ASP A 54 -7.81 2.19 4.67
C ASP A 54 -8.46 1.91 6.03
N SER A 55 -9.70 1.43 6.02
CA SER A 55 -10.41 1.00 7.22
C SER A 55 -9.69 -0.14 7.96
N ASN A 56 -9.04 -1.04 7.23
CA ASN A 56 -8.35 -2.19 7.79
C ASN A 56 -6.86 -1.93 8.10
N THR A 57 -6.26 -0.90 7.51
CA THR A 57 -4.84 -0.54 7.74
C THR A 57 -4.65 0.65 8.68
N GLY A 58 -5.74 1.24 9.17
CA GLY A 58 -5.68 2.40 10.08
C GLY A 58 -5.50 3.73 9.35
N GLY A 59 -6.14 3.88 8.17
CA GLY A 59 -6.20 5.14 7.41
C GLY A 59 -5.31 5.16 6.17
N GLY A 60 -4.73 4.03 5.78
CA GLY A 60 -3.86 3.91 4.61
C GLY A 60 -2.41 3.52 4.93
N ILE A 61 -1.50 3.81 4.03
CA ILE A 61 -0.08 3.46 4.15
C ILE A 61 0.70 4.67 4.66
N LYS A 62 1.33 4.49 5.82
CA LYS A 62 2.13 5.53 6.47
C LYS A 62 3.37 5.86 5.65
N GLU A 63 3.66 7.15 5.47
CA GLU A 63 4.94 7.56 4.89
C GLU A 63 6.11 7.12 5.78
N GLY A 64 7.25 6.84 5.16
CA GLY A 64 8.42 6.31 5.82
C GLY A 64 8.37 4.80 6.05
N SER A 65 7.60 4.05 5.25
CA SER A 65 7.39 2.61 5.45
C SER A 65 7.59 1.76 4.20
N PHE A 66 7.75 0.45 4.42
CA PHE A 66 7.77 -0.59 3.39
C PHE A 66 6.44 -1.34 3.39
N LEU A 67 5.80 -1.41 2.21
CA LEU A 67 4.57 -2.16 1.96
C LEU A 67 4.86 -3.39 1.09
N GLY A 68 4.52 -4.57 1.57
CA GLY A 68 4.51 -5.80 0.78
C GLY A 68 3.11 -6.08 0.22
N LEU A 69 2.98 -6.28 -1.09
CA LEU A 69 1.77 -6.75 -1.74
C LEU A 69 2.01 -8.16 -2.28
N SER A 70 1.30 -9.15 -1.75
CA SER A 70 1.50 -10.56 -2.06
C SER A 70 0.25 -11.20 -2.65
N GLY A 71 0.42 -12.23 -3.48
CA GLY A 71 -0.68 -13.02 -4.06
C GLY A 71 -0.30 -13.66 -5.38
N MET A 72 -1.20 -14.48 -5.91
CA MET A 72 -1.03 -15.15 -7.21
C MET A 72 -0.95 -14.14 -8.36
N PRO A 73 -0.36 -14.49 -9.52
CA PRO A 73 -0.40 -13.66 -10.71
C PRO A 73 -1.84 -13.28 -11.12
N GLY A 74 -2.04 -12.06 -11.63
CA GLY A 74 -3.35 -11.60 -12.13
C GLY A 74 -4.40 -11.27 -11.05
N THR A 75 -4.04 -11.28 -9.77
CA THR A 75 -5.00 -11.04 -8.68
C THR A 75 -5.25 -9.55 -8.37
N GLY A 76 -4.47 -8.61 -8.94
CA GLY A 76 -4.70 -7.17 -8.77
C GLY A 76 -3.63 -6.43 -7.97
N LYS A 77 -2.51 -7.07 -7.60
CA LYS A 77 -1.39 -6.45 -6.85
C LYS A 77 -0.87 -5.17 -7.51
N THR A 78 -0.51 -5.27 -8.79
CA THR A 78 -0.03 -4.12 -9.59
C THR A 78 -1.06 -3.00 -9.65
N THR A 79 -2.35 -3.33 -9.88
CA THR A 79 -3.43 -2.34 -9.89
C THR A 79 -3.57 -1.64 -8.53
N THR A 80 -3.44 -2.38 -7.42
CA THR A 80 -3.46 -1.81 -6.07
C THR A 80 -2.27 -0.88 -5.81
N ALA A 81 -1.06 -1.24 -6.28
CA ALA A 81 0.10 -0.35 -6.21
C ALA A 81 -0.11 0.92 -7.04
N LEU A 82 -0.65 0.81 -8.26
CA LEU A 82 -0.98 1.95 -9.11
C LEU A 82 -2.08 2.83 -8.50
N GLN A 83 -3.05 2.25 -7.79
CA GLN A 83 -4.06 3.00 -7.04
C GLN A 83 -3.44 3.83 -5.90
N LEU A 84 -2.50 3.26 -5.16
CA LEU A 84 -1.73 4.00 -4.15
C LEU A 84 -0.95 5.17 -4.78
N ILE A 85 -0.29 4.94 -5.94
CA ILE A 85 0.42 5.98 -6.68
C ILE A 85 -0.53 7.10 -7.07
N ARG A 86 -1.66 6.78 -7.71
CA ARG A 86 -2.69 7.75 -8.13
C ARG A 86 -3.15 8.61 -6.95
N ASN A 87 -3.36 8.01 -5.77
CA ASN A 87 -3.75 8.75 -4.58
C ASN A 87 -2.60 9.63 -4.05
N ALA A 88 -1.37 9.14 -4.07
CA ALA A 88 -0.19 9.90 -3.66
C ALA A 88 0.11 11.12 -4.54
N GLN A 89 -0.31 11.09 -5.81
CA GLN A 89 -0.17 12.19 -6.75
C GLN A 89 -1.10 13.37 -6.47
N ARG A 90 -2.14 13.20 -5.63
CA ARG A 90 -3.05 14.28 -5.27
C ARG A 90 -2.35 15.35 -4.44
N PRO A 91 -2.76 16.65 -4.61
CA PRO A 91 -2.15 17.78 -3.89
C PRO A 91 -2.19 17.65 -2.37
N GLU A 92 -3.27 17.09 -1.80
CA GLU A 92 -3.43 16.88 -0.36
C GLU A 92 -2.38 15.93 0.24
N PHE A 93 -1.76 15.07 -0.59
CA PHE A 93 -0.68 14.17 -0.19
C PHE A 93 0.72 14.64 -0.65
N GLY A 94 0.79 15.85 -1.22
CA GLY A 94 2.03 16.51 -1.62
C GLY A 94 2.47 16.21 -3.05
N SER A 95 1.57 15.78 -3.95
CA SER A 95 1.83 15.52 -5.37
C SER A 95 3.09 14.67 -5.57
N ARG A 96 3.12 13.50 -4.92
CA ARG A 96 4.33 12.66 -4.84
C ARG A 96 4.70 12.06 -6.18
N LYS A 97 5.97 12.17 -6.51
CA LYS A 97 6.54 11.52 -7.69
C LYS A 97 6.75 10.03 -7.43
N THR A 98 6.75 9.26 -8.50
CA THR A 98 6.92 7.81 -8.44
C THR A 98 8.18 7.37 -9.19
N PHE A 99 8.92 6.44 -8.58
CA PHE A 99 9.90 5.62 -9.27
C PHE A 99 9.35 4.19 -9.34
N TYR A 100 9.10 3.70 -10.55
CA TYR A 100 8.53 2.38 -10.78
C TYR A 100 9.56 1.45 -11.40
N GLY A 101 10.08 0.51 -10.62
CA GLY A 101 10.97 -0.56 -11.07
C GLY A 101 10.15 -1.70 -11.68
N ASP A 102 9.99 -1.67 -13.01
CA ASP A 102 9.30 -2.71 -13.78
C ASP A 102 10.30 -3.81 -14.19
N ILE A 103 10.65 -4.62 -13.21
CA ILE A 103 11.64 -5.70 -13.39
C ILE A 103 11.09 -6.82 -14.28
N GLU A 104 9.78 -7.03 -14.27
CA GLU A 104 9.11 -8.02 -15.13
C GLU A 104 8.95 -7.55 -16.57
N SER A 105 9.19 -6.26 -16.86
CA SER A 105 8.95 -5.63 -18.17
C SER A 105 7.51 -5.84 -18.67
N ARG A 106 6.52 -5.79 -17.75
CA ARG A 106 5.11 -6.07 -18.03
C ARG A 106 4.18 -4.87 -17.87
N LEU A 107 4.68 -3.75 -17.32
CA LEU A 107 3.88 -2.55 -17.23
C LEU A 107 3.58 -2.04 -18.65
N ASP A 108 2.32 -1.93 -19.01
CA ASP A 108 1.88 -1.42 -20.30
C ASP A 108 0.88 -0.27 -20.15
N GLN A 109 0.51 0.35 -21.28
CA GLN A 109 -0.45 1.46 -21.31
C GLN A 109 -1.78 1.07 -20.63
N ARG A 110 -2.24 -0.17 -20.79
CA ARG A 110 -3.51 -0.64 -20.21
C ARG A 110 -3.47 -0.69 -18.69
N ASN A 111 -2.28 -0.89 -18.08
CA ASN A 111 -2.14 -0.84 -16.63
C ASN A 111 -2.32 0.60 -16.13
N ILE A 112 -1.72 1.57 -16.82
CA ILE A 112 -1.79 2.99 -16.45
C ILE A 112 -3.21 3.52 -16.69
N ASP A 113 -3.75 3.34 -17.89
CA ASP A 113 -5.12 3.76 -18.26
C ASP A 113 -6.18 3.01 -17.45
N GLY A 114 -5.84 1.82 -16.97
CA GLY A 114 -6.68 0.96 -16.14
C GLY A 114 -6.91 1.48 -14.72
N VAL A 115 -6.23 2.56 -14.32
CA VAL A 115 -6.44 3.25 -13.02
C VAL A 115 -6.82 4.69 -13.29
N SER A 116 -8.10 4.99 -13.18
CA SER A 116 -8.67 6.29 -13.48
C SER A 116 -8.04 7.41 -12.65
N GLY A 117 -7.50 8.44 -13.33
CA GLY A 117 -6.86 9.59 -12.70
C GLY A 117 -5.40 9.38 -12.28
N LEU A 118 -4.78 8.27 -12.66
CA LEU A 118 -3.33 8.08 -12.54
C LEU A 118 -2.61 8.93 -13.59
N ASP A 119 -1.65 9.74 -13.18
CA ASP A 119 -0.76 10.47 -14.07
C ASP A 119 0.52 9.66 -14.33
N GLY A 120 0.59 9.08 -15.53
CA GLY A 120 1.77 8.33 -16.02
C GLY A 120 2.80 9.19 -16.75
N SER A 121 2.69 10.53 -16.72
CA SER A 121 3.63 11.44 -17.37
C SER A 121 5.05 11.30 -16.80
N GLN A 122 6.04 11.68 -17.59
CA GLN A 122 7.45 11.65 -17.19
C GLN A 122 7.74 12.53 -15.96
N GLU A 123 6.94 13.56 -15.73
CA GLU A 123 7.08 14.45 -14.58
C GLU A 123 6.65 13.78 -13.28
N MET A 124 5.66 12.88 -13.33
CA MET A 124 5.06 12.23 -12.16
C MET A 124 5.51 10.79 -11.97
N MET A 125 5.88 10.08 -13.04
CA MET A 125 6.23 8.66 -12.97
C MET A 125 7.43 8.32 -13.85
N THR A 126 8.56 7.99 -13.22
CA THR A 126 9.73 7.46 -13.91
C THR A 126 9.71 5.94 -13.85
N VAL A 127 9.79 5.27 -15.00
CA VAL A 127 9.83 3.80 -15.09
C VAL A 127 11.26 3.34 -15.36
N PHE A 128 11.78 2.50 -14.47
CA PHE A 128 13.05 1.79 -14.64
C PHE A 128 12.74 0.38 -15.14
N ARG A 129 13.14 0.10 -16.40
CA ARG A 129 12.86 -1.17 -17.07
C ARG A 129 14.09 -1.65 -17.84
N PRO A 130 14.52 -2.91 -17.65
CA PRO A 130 15.50 -3.53 -18.54
C PRO A 130 14.96 -3.63 -19.96
N THR A 131 15.73 -3.20 -20.96
CA THR A 131 15.30 -3.17 -22.39
C THR A 131 16.03 -4.14 -23.29
N GLU A 132 17.32 -4.39 -23.04
CA GLU A 132 18.16 -5.23 -23.91
C GLU A 132 18.75 -6.42 -23.17
N GLN A 133 19.13 -6.25 -21.90
CA GLN A 133 19.75 -7.28 -21.09
C GLN A 133 19.10 -7.33 -19.70
N ALA A 134 19.07 -8.51 -19.11
CA ALA A 134 18.64 -8.66 -17.73
C ALA A 134 19.63 -7.91 -16.81
N ILE A 135 19.07 -7.12 -15.89
CA ILE A 135 19.86 -6.43 -14.85
C ILE A 135 19.77 -7.31 -13.60
N ASN A 136 20.92 -7.56 -12.98
CA ASN A 136 20.96 -8.34 -11.74
C ASN A 136 20.31 -7.59 -10.57
N ALA A 137 19.97 -8.33 -9.51
CA ALA A 137 19.30 -7.81 -8.33
C ALA A 137 20.13 -6.74 -7.61
N GLU A 138 21.43 -6.95 -7.50
CA GLU A 138 22.36 -6.02 -6.83
C GLU A 138 22.39 -4.66 -7.50
N ASP A 139 22.51 -4.64 -8.84
CA ASP A 139 22.54 -3.39 -9.61
C ASP A 139 21.17 -2.70 -9.63
N SER A 140 20.09 -3.46 -9.82
CA SER A 140 18.72 -2.92 -9.76
C SER A 140 18.42 -2.27 -8.40
N LEU A 141 18.75 -2.95 -7.30
CA LEU A 141 18.54 -2.45 -5.95
C LEU A 141 19.49 -1.29 -5.62
N THR A 142 20.67 -1.21 -6.24
CA THR A 142 21.58 -0.06 -6.10
C THR A 142 20.97 1.20 -6.71
N VAL A 143 20.34 1.12 -7.91
CA VAL A 143 19.62 2.24 -8.52
C VAL A 143 18.47 2.71 -7.63
N ILE A 144 17.72 1.78 -7.04
CA ILE A 144 16.62 2.11 -6.13
C ILE A 144 17.15 2.74 -4.84
N GLU A 145 18.24 2.21 -4.26
CA GLU A 145 18.90 2.77 -3.07
C GLU A 145 19.37 4.21 -3.32
N ASP A 146 19.98 4.48 -4.48
CA ASP A 146 20.39 5.83 -4.85
C ASP A 146 19.20 6.75 -5.02
N THR A 147 18.12 6.29 -5.65
CA THR A 147 16.85 7.04 -5.74
C THR A 147 16.28 7.41 -4.36
N ILE A 148 16.29 6.49 -3.40
CA ILE A 148 15.90 6.74 -2.00
C ILE A 148 16.77 7.82 -1.38
N ARG A 149 18.08 7.80 -1.64
CA ARG A 149 19.04 8.73 -1.03
C ARG A 149 18.98 10.13 -1.62
N GLN A 150 18.68 10.25 -2.92
CA GLN A 150 18.71 11.54 -3.64
C GLN A 150 17.38 12.31 -3.57
N ASN A 151 16.27 11.65 -3.25
CA ASN A 151 14.93 12.24 -3.30
C ASN A 151 14.25 12.22 -1.93
N GLU A 152 13.04 12.81 -1.87
CA GLU A 152 12.18 12.83 -0.68
C GLU A 152 10.72 12.56 -1.08
N LYS A 153 9.94 11.97 -0.16
CA LYS A 153 8.49 11.79 -0.27
C LYS A 153 8.03 11.15 -1.58
N MET A 154 8.78 10.19 -2.11
CA MET A 154 8.40 9.43 -3.31
C MET A 154 7.62 8.17 -2.97
N ILE A 155 6.86 7.69 -3.95
CA ILE A 155 6.40 6.31 -4.02
C ILE A 155 7.40 5.54 -4.88
N ILE A 156 7.96 4.47 -4.32
CA ILE A 156 8.95 3.63 -5.01
C ILE A 156 8.37 2.22 -5.10
N VAL A 157 8.17 1.71 -6.31
CA VAL A 157 7.59 0.38 -6.54
C VAL A 157 8.65 -0.55 -7.12
N ILE A 158 8.67 -1.80 -6.66
CA ILE A 158 9.49 -2.88 -7.21
C ILE A 158 8.52 -3.98 -7.67
N ASP A 159 8.30 -4.06 -8.97
CA ASP A 159 7.37 -5.01 -9.60
C ASP A 159 8.11 -5.95 -10.56
N SER A 160 8.44 -7.14 -10.11
CA SER A 160 8.28 -7.70 -8.78
C SER A 160 9.65 -8.05 -8.17
N VAL A 161 9.69 -8.12 -6.83
CA VAL A 161 10.90 -8.61 -6.15
C VAL A 161 11.17 -10.09 -6.42
N SER A 162 10.13 -10.83 -6.82
CA SER A 162 10.21 -12.26 -7.12
C SER A 162 10.96 -12.57 -8.42
N THR A 163 11.07 -11.61 -9.33
CA THR A 163 11.73 -11.76 -10.63
C THR A 163 13.17 -11.26 -10.64
N LEU A 164 13.62 -10.67 -9.55
CA LEU A 164 15.01 -10.29 -9.39
C LEU A 164 15.91 -11.52 -9.39
N ILE A 165 16.99 -11.49 -10.16
CA ILE A 165 17.98 -12.56 -10.29
C ILE A 165 19.30 -12.04 -9.70
N SER A 166 19.93 -12.77 -8.78
CA SER A 166 21.24 -12.37 -8.24
C SER A 166 22.32 -12.40 -9.33
N LYS A 167 23.37 -11.61 -9.15
CA LYS A 167 24.48 -11.59 -10.08
C LYS A 167 25.08 -12.97 -10.29
N SER A 168 25.24 -13.75 -9.22
CA SER A 168 25.75 -15.12 -9.29
C SER A 168 24.83 -16.07 -10.08
N GLU A 169 23.49 -15.93 -9.93
CA GLU A 169 22.53 -16.71 -10.72
C GLU A 169 22.52 -16.31 -12.19
N LEU A 170 22.79 -15.04 -12.50
CA LEU A 170 22.80 -14.54 -13.88
C LEU A 170 24.08 -14.98 -14.63
N GLU A 171 25.21 -15.13 -13.91
CA GLU A 171 26.51 -15.53 -14.46
C GLU A 171 26.65 -17.07 -14.52
N ASP A 172 25.87 -17.81 -13.76
CA ASP A 172 25.93 -19.27 -13.72
C ASP A 172 25.24 -19.91 -14.93
N GLU A 173 25.73 -21.08 -15.37
CA GLU A 173 24.99 -21.93 -16.31
C GLU A 173 23.65 -22.37 -15.69
N ILE A 174 22.63 -22.60 -16.54
CA ILE A 174 21.27 -23.02 -16.14
C ILE A 174 21.33 -24.47 -15.59
N SER A 175 22.08 -24.68 -14.50
CA SER A 175 22.31 -26.01 -13.92
C SER A 175 21.40 -26.33 -12.73
N GLY A 176 20.66 -25.37 -12.17
CA GLY A 176 19.66 -25.58 -11.12
C GLY A 176 20.20 -25.98 -9.74
N GLN A 177 21.52 -25.96 -9.50
CA GLN A 177 22.11 -26.41 -8.24
C GLN A 177 22.37 -25.30 -7.20
N ASN A 178 22.27 -24.02 -7.57
CA ASN A 178 22.60 -22.94 -6.67
C ASN A 178 21.37 -22.47 -5.86
N ARG A 179 21.55 -22.33 -4.55
CA ARG A 179 20.51 -21.72 -3.68
C ARG A 179 20.46 -20.22 -3.99
N SER A 180 19.28 -19.71 -4.31
CA SER A 180 19.08 -18.29 -4.54
C SER A 180 19.59 -17.45 -3.35
N LEU A 181 20.46 -16.48 -3.65
CA LEU A 181 20.95 -15.49 -2.69
C LEU A 181 19.95 -14.31 -2.52
N LEU A 182 18.93 -14.26 -3.36
CA LEU A 182 17.95 -13.19 -3.41
C LEU A 182 17.32 -12.85 -2.05
N PRO A 183 16.88 -13.80 -1.21
CA PRO A 183 16.33 -13.46 0.10
C PRO A 183 17.31 -12.71 1.01
N LYS A 184 18.60 -13.01 0.93
CA LYS A 184 19.65 -12.32 1.70
C LYS A 184 19.90 -10.92 1.17
N ILE A 185 19.93 -10.75 -0.15
CA ILE A 185 20.11 -9.47 -0.83
C ILE A 185 18.96 -8.52 -0.46
N LEU A 186 17.71 -8.97 -0.61
CA LEU A 186 16.51 -8.21 -0.27
C LEU A 186 16.45 -7.83 1.21
N LYS A 187 16.77 -8.77 2.11
CA LYS A 187 16.87 -8.48 3.54
C LYS A 187 17.88 -7.37 3.83
N ASN A 188 19.04 -7.42 3.21
CA ASN A 188 20.09 -6.42 3.38
C ASN A 188 19.66 -5.08 2.81
N PHE A 189 19.03 -5.05 1.62
CA PHE A 189 18.50 -3.85 1.00
C PHE A 189 17.50 -3.12 1.92
N ILE A 190 16.50 -3.82 2.45
CA ILE A 190 15.49 -3.21 3.33
C ILE A 190 16.15 -2.69 4.62
N ARG A 191 17.03 -3.47 5.25
CA ARG A 191 17.73 -3.05 6.49
C ARG A 191 18.59 -1.79 6.29
N ARG A 192 19.28 -1.68 5.15
CA ARG A 192 20.10 -0.52 4.83
C ARG A 192 19.28 0.74 4.56
N ASN A 193 18.08 0.56 4.02
CA ASN A 193 17.22 1.64 3.58
C ASN A 193 16.08 1.98 4.56
N ALA A 194 15.90 1.23 5.66
CA ALA A 194 14.86 1.49 6.64
C ALA A 194 14.93 2.93 7.21
N ILE A 195 16.12 3.37 7.63
CA ILE A 195 16.31 4.74 8.14
C ILE A 195 16.15 5.80 7.06
N PRO A 196 16.78 5.71 5.87
CA PRO A 196 16.56 6.66 4.79
C PRO A 196 15.10 6.77 4.34
N VAL A 197 14.40 5.65 4.19
CA VAL A 197 12.98 5.62 3.81
C VAL A 197 12.12 6.34 4.85
N GLN A 198 12.34 6.05 6.13
CA GLN A 198 11.63 6.72 7.22
C GLN A 198 11.95 8.22 7.28
N ALA A 199 13.23 8.58 7.26
CA ALA A 199 13.67 9.96 7.42
C ALA A 199 13.19 10.87 6.28
N LYS A 200 13.15 10.34 5.06
CA LYS A 200 12.75 11.09 3.86
C LYS A 200 11.29 10.94 3.49
N GLY A 201 10.51 10.16 4.25
CA GLY A 201 9.06 10.00 4.06
C GLY A 201 8.68 9.27 2.78
N HIS A 202 9.52 8.34 2.27
CA HIS A 202 9.16 7.50 1.14
C HIS A 202 8.16 6.41 1.52
N ILE A 203 7.43 5.89 0.55
CA ILE A 203 6.75 4.60 0.65
C ILE A 203 7.38 3.68 -0.39
N VAL A 204 7.93 2.55 0.07
CA VAL A 204 8.51 1.53 -0.82
C VAL A 204 7.56 0.35 -0.91
N VAL A 205 7.02 0.08 -2.10
CA VAL A 205 6.09 -1.01 -2.37
C VAL A 205 6.86 -2.17 -3.02
N CYS A 206 6.83 -3.33 -2.37
CA CYS A 206 7.42 -4.57 -2.85
C CYS A 206 6.29 -5.51 -3.32
N ILE A 207 6.17 -5.73 -4.63
CA ILE A 207 5.22 -6.71 -5.17
C ILE A 207 5.88 -8.09 -5.16
N MET A 208 5.16 -9.08 -4.59
CA MET A 208 5.63 -10.44 -4.39
C MET A 208 4.66 -11.43 -5.03
N HIS A 209 5.19 -12.42 -5.75
CA HIS A 209 4.39 -13.54 -6.22
C HIS A 209 4.35 -14.67 -5.20
N GLN A 210 3.25 -15.39 -5.18
CA GLN A 210 3.12 -16.65 -4.46
C GLN A 210 3.30 -17.80 -5.42
N MET A 211 4.11 -18.79 -5.06
CA MET A 211 4.10 -20.10 -5.71
C MET A 211 3.14 -21.03 -4.98
N ALA A 212 2.35 -21.77 -5.74
CA ALA A 212 1.60 -22.90 -5.21
C ALA A 212 2.60 -24.00 -4.88
N ASP A 213 2.82 -24.30 -3.61
CA ASP A 213 3.59 -25.47 -3.21
C ASP A 213 2.76 -26.73 -3.55
N MET A 214 3.21 -27.44 -4.59
CA MET A 214 2.61 -28.70 -5.05
C MET A 214 3.04 -29.91 -4.20
N SER A 215 3.78 -29.70 -3.11
CA SER A 215 4.17 -30.81 -2.22
C SER A 215 2.95 -31.35 -1.47
N MET A 216 2.71 -32.64 -1.65
CA MET A 216 1.51 -33.38 -1.20
C MET A 216 1.29 -33.44 0.32
N SER A 217 2.16 -32.85 1.15
CA SER A 217 2.16 -33.12 2.58
C SER A 217 1.64 -32.00 3.48
N ARG A 218 1.71 -30.74 3.08
CA ARG A 218 1.09 -29.58 3.75
C ARG A 218 0.93 -28.44 2.73
N LYS A 219 -0.29 -27.90 2.60
CA LYS A 219 -0.57 -26.69 1.80
C LYS A 219 0.03 -25.45 2.47
N THR A 220 1.33 -25.36 2.56
CA THR A 220 2.05 -24.16 2.99
C THR A 220 2.38 -23.35 1.74
N LYS A 221 1.64 -22.28 1.50
CA LYS A 221 2.00 -21.29 0.49
C LYS A 221 3.30 -20.63 0.93
N THR A 222 4.37 -20.78 0.17
CA THR A 222 5.62 -20.05 0.39
C THR A 222 5.61 -18.81 -0.49
N MET A 223 5.84 -17.62 0.10
CA MET A 223 6.03 -16.41 -0.69
C MET A 223 7.39 -16.47 -1.37
N ASP A 224 7.40 -16.15 -2.66
CA ASP A 224 8.63 -15.99 -3.43
C ASP A 224 9.42 -14.78 -2.90
N GLY A 225 10.76 -14.90 -2.85
CA GLY A 225 11.60 -13.92 -2.16
C GLY A 225 11.96 -14.31 -0.73
N GLY A 226 11.37 -15.41 -0.22
CA GLY A 226 11.68 -16.00 1.09
C GLY A 226 11.19 -15.19 2.29
N ASN A 227 11.28 -15.77 3.49
CA ASN A 227 10.88 -15.14 4.75
C ASN A 227 11.62 -13.83 5.07
N GLY A 228 12.69 -13.50 4.32
CA GLY A 228 13.53 -12.32 4.56
C GLY A 228 12.79 -11.00 4.39
N ILE A 229 11.90 -10.88 3.40
CA ILE A 229 11.11 -9.67 3.14
C ILE A 229 9.97 -9.55 4.16
N GLN A 230 9.30 -10.66 4.48
CA GLN A 230 8.17 -10.68 5.39
C GLN A 230 8.50 -10.08 6.76
N PHE A 231 9.70 -10.35 7.27
CA PHE A 231 10.12 -9.83 8.57
C PHE A 231 10.52 -8.36 8.55
N GLN A 232 10.79 -7.79 7.38
CA GLN A 232 11.33 -6.43 7.27
C GLN A 232 10.31 -5.38 6.80
N CYS A 233 9.30 -5.74 5.98
CA CYS A 233 8.24 -4.81 5.62
C CYS A 233 7.42 -4.41 6.85
N ASP A 234 6.95 -3.16 6.87
CA ASP A 234 6.10 -2.63 7.94
C ASP A 234 4.68 -3.19 7.82
N ASN A 235 4.15 -3.22 6.61
CA ASN A 235 2.85 -3.80 6.31
C ASN A 235 2.98 -4.84 5.20
N ILE A 236 2.23 -5.94 5.32
CA ILE A 236 2.10 -6.97 4.28
C ILE A 236 0.64 -7.28 4.10
N LEU A 237 0.15 -7.05 2.88
CA LEU A 237 -1.20 -7.35 2.44
C LEU A 237 -1.14 -8.50 1.43
N GLU A 238 -1.92 -9.55 1.65
CA GLU A 238 -1.96 -10.74 0.81
C GLU A 238 -3.33 -10.92 0.18
N ILE A 239 -3.38 -11.08 -1.16
CA ILE A 239 -4.60 -11.50 -1.85
C ILE A 239 -4.70 -13.01 -1.76
N LYS A 240 -5.70 -13.50 -1.02
CA LYS A 240 -5.93 -14.93 -0.79
C LYS A 240 -6.60 -15.60 -1.98
N TYR A 241 -7.61 -14.93 -2.53
CA TYR A 241 -8.35 -15.37 -3.71
C TYR A 241 -9.07 -14.18 -4.35
N VAL A 242 -9.58 -14.39 -5.55
CA VAL A 242 -10.41 -13.43 -6.27
C VAL A 242 -11.70 -14.10 -6.74
N THR A 243 -12.79 -13.32 -6.76
CA THR A 243 -14.07 -13.73 -7.33
C THR A 243 -14.43 -12.81 -8.51
N PRO A 244 -15.06 -13.32 -9.60
CA PRO A 244 -15.41 -12.47 -10.71
C PRO A 244 -16.53 -11.49 -10.32
N TRP A 245 -16.39 -10.23 -10.74
CA TRP A 245 -17.45 -9.24 -10.70
C TRP A 245 -18.18 -9.23 -12.05
N LEU A 246 -19.45 -9.62 -12.01
CA LEU A 246 -20.29 -9.72 -13.20
C LEU A 246 -21.32 -8.60 -13.20
N ASP A 247 -21.66 -8.08 -14.39
CA ASP A 247 -22.77 -7.17 -14.61
C ASP A 247 -24.11 -7.93 -14.71
N SER A 248 -25.19 -7.20 -15.01
CA SER A 248 -26.54 -7.76 -15.18
C SER A 248 -26.68 -8.73 -16.36
N GLU A 249 -25.72 -8.70 -17.31
CA GLU A 249 -25.68 -9.57 -18.50
C GLU A 249 -24.72 -10.76 -18.30
N ASN A 250 -24.23 -11.00 -17.08
CA ASN A 250 -23.20 -12.00 -16.74
C ASN A 250 -21.84 -11.77 -17.42
N LYS A 251 -21.57 -10.55 -17.88
CA LYS A 251 -20.27 -10.20 -18.43
C LYS A 251 -19.33 -9.79 -17.28
N ARG A 252 -18.10 -10.29 -17.32
CA ARG A 252 -17.10 -9.94 -16.33
C ARG A 252 -16.59 -8.51 -16.52
N ILE A 253 -16.87 -7.63 -15.54
CA ILE A 253 -16.49 -6.21 -15.53
C ILE A 253 -15.38 -5.90 -14.55
N GLY A 254 -15.02 -6.87 -13.71
CA GLY A 254 -14.00 -6.71 -12.69
C GLY A 254 -13.80 -7.98 -11.88
N GLN A 255 -13.27 -7.80 -10.70
CA GLN A 255 -13.11 -8.85 -9.70
C GLN A 255 -13.13 -8.28 -8.29
N PHE A 256 -13.59 -9.08 -7.35
CA PHE A 256 -13.44 -8.82 -5.93
C PHE A 256 -12.18 -9.52 -5.44
N CYS A 257 -11.30 -8.76 -4.80
CA CYS A 257 -10.04 -9.26 -4.27
C CYS A 257 -10.21 -9.43 -2.75
N ASN A 258 -10.09 -10.67 -2.26
CA ASN A 258 -10.10 -10.94 -0.82
C ASN A 258 -8.69 -10.82 -0.29
N TRP A 259 -8.49 -9.83 0.58
CA TRP A 259 -7.23 -9.50 1.21
C TRP A 259 -7.14 -10.03 2.63
N GLU A 260 -5.95 -10.33 3.08
CA GLU A 260 -5.60 -10.60 4.47
C GLU A 260 -4.39 -9.75 4.87
N ILE A 261 -4.46 -9.13 6.05
CA ILE A 261 -3.32 -8.43 6.66
C ILE A 261 -2.41 -9.47 7.29
N ILE A 262 -1.32 -9.80 6.62
CA ILE A 262 -0.32 -10.76 7.14
C ILE A 262 0.55 -10.12 8.22
N LYS A 263 0.83 -8.82 8.06
CA LYS A 263 1.61 -8.02 9.00
C LYS A 263 1.18 -6.57 8.98
N SER A 264 1.09 -5.96 10.15
CA SER A 264 0.93 -4.52 10.31
C SER A 264 1.82 -4.02 11.44
N SER A 265 2.54 -2.93 11.20
CA SER A 265 3.27 -2.18 12.23
C SER A 265 2.48 -0.98 12.74
N GLY A 266 1.28 -0.75 12.20
CA GLY A 266 0.36 0.35 12.55
C GLY A 266 -0.90 -0.13 13.26
N ALA A 267 -2.02 0.54 13.01
CA ALA A 267 -3.32 0.24 13.61
C ALA A 267 -4.04 -0.96 12.97
N GLY A 268 -3.55 -1.50 11.84
CA GLY A 268 -4.16 -2.64 11.17
C GLY A 268 -4.08 -3.92 12.01
N LEU A 269 -5.17 -4.67 12.05
CA LEU A 269 -5.24 -5.93 12.78
C LEU A 269 -4.67 -7.07 11.94
N THR A 270 -3.54 -7.65 12.35
CA THR A 270 -2.97 -8.85 11.71
C THR A 270 -3.99 -9.99 11.73
N GLY A 271 -4.19 -10.63 10.57
CA GLY A 271 -5.19 -11.67 10.35
C GLY A 271 -6.57 -11.14 9.92
N ALA A 272 -6.80 -9.82 9.92
CA ALA A 272 -8.04 -9.26 9.40
C ALA A 272 -8.17 -9.53 7.90
N GLN A 273 -9.38 -9.91 7.48
CA GLN A 273 -9.72 -10.15 6.07
C GLN A 273 -10.78 -9.16 5.63
N TYR A 274 -10.64 -8.68 4.41
CA TYR A 274 -11.54 -7.72 3.79
C TYR A 274 -11.55 -7.88 2.27
N GLU A 275 -12.58 -7.37 1.63
CA GLU A 275 -12.76 -7.42 0.19
C GLU A 275 -12.57 -6.05 -0.45
N SER A 276 -11.87 -5.99 -1.57
CA SER A 276 -11.69 -4.80 -2.38
C SER A 276 -12.27 -5.03 -3.78
N ALA A 277 -12.98 -4.04 -4.32
CA ALA A 277 -13.69 -4.09 -5.58
C ALA A 277 -12.83 -3.51 -6.72
N LEU A 278 -12.19 -4.36 -7.52
CA LEU A 278 -11.38 -3.96 -8.67
C LEU A 278 -12.22 -4.01 -9.94
N ARG A 279 -12.41 -2.86 -10.59
CA ARG A 279 -13.14 -2.70 -11.85
C ARG A 279 -12.18 -2.52 -13.01
N TYR A 280 -12.34 -3.30 -14.07
CA TYR A 280 -11.47 -3.22 -15.25
C TYR A 280 -11.60 -1.87 -15.96
N GLY A 281 -10.46 -1.26 -16.31
CA GLY A 281 -10.40 0.05 -16.94
C GLY A 281 -10.72 1.23 -16.00
N TYR A 282 -10.78 0.97 -14.69
CA TYR A 282 -11.09 2.02 -13.70
C TYR A 282 -10.16 2.00 -12.48
N GLY A 283 -9.69 0.82 -12.07
CA GLY A 283 -8.95 0.61 -10.82
C GLY A 283 -9.87 0.09 -9.72
N ILE A 284 -9.60 0.47 -8.48
CA ILE A 284 -10.47 0.14 -7.34
C ILE A 284 -11.69 1.04 -7.34
N ASP A 285 -12.89 0.47 -7.25
CA ASP A 285 -14.16 1.21 -7.21
C ASP A 285 -14.50 1.62 -5.78
N ASP A 286 -14.01 2.80 -5.38
CA ASP A 286 -14.19 3.37 -4.04
C ASP A 286 -15.70 3.46 -3.65
N ILE A 287 -16.57 3.77 -4.60
CA ILE A 287 -18.01 3.90 -4.34
C ILE A 287 -18.62 2.53 -4.01
N HIS A 288 -18.20 1.49 -4.71
CA HIS A 288 -18.66 0.13 -4.43
C HIS A 288 -18.25 -0.32 -3.02
N GLU A 289 -17.00 -0.03 -2.63
CA GLU A 289 -16.50 -0.33 -1.29
C GLU A 289 -17.21 0.46 -0.19
N ILE A 290 -17.48 1.76 -0.44
CA ILE A 290 -18.26 2.60 0.50
C ILE A 290 -19.66 2.04 0.70
N ILE A 291 -20.34 1.59 -0.38
CA ILE A 291 -21.66 0.96 -0.27
C ILE A 291 -21.58 -0.30 0.62
N GLY A 292 -20.58 -1.14 0.42
CA GLY A 292 -20.34 -2.33 1.23
C GLY A 292 -20.20 -1.99 2.71
N ALA A 293 -19.28 -1.09 3.03
CA ALA A 293 -19.05 -0.62 4.40
C ALA A 293 -20.30 0.05 5.01
N ALA A 294 -21.03 0.87 4.25
CA ALA A 294 -22.26 1.50 4.69
C ALA A 294 -23.37 0.46 4.98
N MET A 295 -23.39 -0.67 4.27
CA MET A 295 -24.32 -1.77 4.55
C MET A 295 -23.94 -2.50 5.84
N GLU A 296 -22.68 -2.77 6.09
CA GLU A 296 -22.20 -3.40 7.32
C GLU A 296 -22.55 -2.56 8.56
N LEU A 297 -22.51 -1.24 8.44
CA LEU A 297 -22.86 -0.30 9.52
C LEU A 297 -24.35 0.04 9.59
N GLY A 298 -25.17 -0.53 8.71
CA GLY A 298 -26.62 -0.25 8.69
C GLY A 298 -27.01 1.14 8.17
N ILE A 299 -26.07 1.93 7.63
CA ILE A 299 -26.35 3.24 6.97
C ILE A 299 -27.16 3.00 5.68
N ILE A 300 -26.84 1.93 4.97
CA ILE A 300 -27.62 1.41 3.85
C ILE A 300 -28.17 0.04 4.27
N THR A 301 -29.46 -0.18 4.09
CA THR A 301 -30.08 -1.47 4.34
C THR A 301 -30.54 -2.09 3.03
N LYS A 302 -30.33 -3.44 2.89
CA LYS A 302 -30.70 -4.21 1.72
C LYS A 302 -31.85 -5.15 2.03
N GLY A 303 -32.91 -5.12 1.21
CA GLY A 303 -34.02 -6.06 1.27
C GLY A 303 -34.34 -6.57 -0.13
N GLY A 304 -33.93 -7.84 -0.43
CA GLY A 304 -33.97 -8.36 -1.79
C GLY A 304 -33.10 -7.56 -2.74
N SER A 305 -33.67 -7.05 -3.82
CA SER A 305 -32.98 -6.16 -4.78
C SER A 305 -33.04 -4.66 -4.41
N TRP A 306 -33.70 -4.32 -3.31
CA TRP A 306 -33.91 -2.93 -2.91
C TRP A 306 -32.89 -2.49 -1.85
N TYR A 307 -32.33 -1.29 -2.07
CA TYR A 307 -31.43 -0.59 -1.14
C TYR A 307 -32.12 0.62 -0.58
N LYS A 308 -32.10 0.79 0.73
CA LYS A 308 -32.76 1.86 1.48
C LYS A 308 -31.74 2.66 2.28
N ALA A 309 -31.82 3.97 2.21
CA ALA A 309 -31.05 4.89 3.05
C ALA A 309 -31.75 6.26 3.06
N ASP A 310 -31.55 7.04 4.13
CA ASP A 310 -32.20 8.34 4.31
C ASP A 310 -31.82 9.38 3.25
N PHE A 311 -30.63 9.21 2.65
CA PHE A 311 -30.13 10.11 1.61
C PHE A 311 -30.57 9.72 0.19
N LEU A 312 -31.20 8.57 -0.01
CA LEU A 312 -31.68 8.14 -1.32
C LEU A 312 -32.96 8.89 -1.73
N PRO A 313 -33.22 9.02 -3.06
CA PRO A 313 -34.41 9.67 -3.53
C PRO A 313 -35.67 8.90 -3.13
N GLU A 314 -36.73 9.63 -2.89
CA GLU A 314 -38.05 9.05 -2.63
C GLU A 314 -38.59 8.36 -3.89
N THR A 315 -39.01 7.10 -3.75
CA THR A 315 -39.57 6.30 -4.83
C THR A 315 -40.91 5.73 -4.44
N GLY A 316 -41.84 5.72 -5.41
CA GLY A 316 -43.20 5.18 -5.26
C GLY A 316 -44.17 6.09 -4.49
N LYS A 317 -45.43 5.66 -4.40
CA LYS A 317 -46.54 6.42 -3.80
C LYS A 317 -46.44 6.56 -2.28
N GLU A 318 -45.57 5.83 -1.63
CA GLU A 318 -45.41 5.82 -0.16
C GLU A 318 -44.22 6.65 0.33
N GLY A 319 -43.52 7.39 -0.55
CA GLY A 319 -42.37 8.24 -0.18
C GLY A 319 -41.19 7.47 0.43
N LYS A 320 -41.05 6.17 0.10
CA LYS A 320 -39.94 5.36 0.59
C LYS A 320 -38.61 5.76 -0.10
N ARG A 321 -37.60 6.08 0.69
CA ARG A 321 -36.25 6.39 0.20
C ARG A 321 -35.48 5.13 -0.13
N GLN A 322 -35.58 4.67 -1.37
CA GLN A 322 -35.01 3.41 -1.83
C GLN A 322 -34.77 3.39 -3.33
N VAL A 323 -33.79 2.60 -3.77
CA VAL A 323 -33.53 2.31 -5.19
C VAL A 323 -33.35 0.83 -5.40
N GLN A 324 -33.66 0.34 -6.59
CA GLN A 324 -33.49 -1.06 -6.95
C GLN A 324 -32.15 -1.27 -7.66
N GLY A 325 -31.29 -2.14 -7.11
CA GLY A 325 -29.99 -2.49 -7.66
C GLY A 325 -28.87 -1.60 -7.10
N GLN A 326 -27.70 -2.23 -6.84
CA GLN A 326 -26.53 -1.56 -6.29
C GLN A 326 -25.94 -0.51 -7.25
N ASP A 327 -26.01 -0.78 -8.56
CA ASP A 327 -25.52 0.15 -9.59
C ASP A 327 -26.21 1.51 -9.53
N LYS A 328 -27.52 1.53 -9.21
CA LYS A 328 -28.26 2.78 -9.06
C LYS A 328 -27.86 3.53 -7.80
N VAL A 329 -27.57 2.81 -6.71
CA VAL A 329 -26.98 3.44 -5.50
C VAL A 329 -25.63 4.05 -5.84
N ALA A 330 -24.77 3.30 -6.55
CA ALA A 330 -23.44 3.74 -6.95
C ALA A 330 -23.52 4.98 -7.88
N SER A 331 -24.43 4.97 -8.87
CA SER A 331 -24.65 6.13 -9.73
C SER A 331 -25.10 7.35 -8.91
N PHE A 332 -26.08 7.18 -8.04
CA PHE A 332 -26.55 8.24 -7.18
C PHE A 332 -25.43 8.84 -6.30
N LEU A 333 -24.60 7.99 -5.70
CA LEU A 333 -23.49 8.46 -4.87
C LEU A 333 -22.41 9.18 -5.70
N ARG A 334 -22.11 8.73 -6.93
CA ARG A 334 -21.20 9.45 -7.84
C ARG A 334 -21.68 10.85 -8.19
N ASP A 335 -23.00 11.00 -8.36
CA ASP A 335 -23.62 12.30 -8.65
C ASP A 335 -23.72 13.20 -7.40
N ASN A 336 -23.52 12.65 -6.18
CA ASN A 336 -23.67 13.34 -4.91
C ASN A 336 -22.42 13.18 -4.01
N PRO A 337 -21.25 13.76 -4.37
CA PRO A 337 -19.99 13.58 -3.65
C PRO A 337 -20.04 14.00 -2.17
N LYS A 338 -20.86 14.99 -1.81
CA LYS A 338 -21.04 15.40 -0.40
C LYS A 338 -21.60 14.28 0.47
N ILE A 339 -22.54 13.50 -0.07
CA ILE A 339 -23.08 12.34 0.66
C ILE A 339 -22.00 11.27 0.86
N VAL A 340 -21.15 11.08 -0.15
CA VAL A 340 -20.00 10.17 -0.06
C VAL A 340 -19.06 10.61 1.07
N ASP A 341 -18.76 11.89 1.16
CA ASP A 341 -17.89 12.44 2.21
C ASP A 341 -18.52 12.29 3.60
N ASP A 342 -19.82 12.55 3.73
CA ASP A 342 -20.57 12.35 4.99
C ASP A 342 -20.54 10.87 5.43
N ILE A 343 -20.67 9.94 4.48
CA ILE A 343 -20.56 8.50 4.78
C ILE A 343 -19.13 8.16 5.22
N LYS A 344 -18.11 8.68 4.54
CA LYS A 344 -16.70 8.45 4.91
C LYS A 344 -16.39 8.94 6.32
N VAL A 345 -16.89 10.13 6.69
CA VAL A 345 -16.72 10.68 8.05
C VAL A 345 -17.33 9.73 9.08
N LYS A 346 -18.58 9.27 8.87
CA LYS A 346 -19.23 8.31 9.76
C LYS A 346 -18.47 6.97 9.86
N LEU A 347 -17.93 6.49 8.73
CA LEU A 347 -17.10 5.29 8.72
C LEU A 347 -15.85 5.49 9.57
N GLN A 348 -15.17 6.64 9.45
CA GLN A 348 -13.98 6.95 10.23
C GLN A 348 -14.28 7.10 11.74
N GLU A 349 -15.37 7.75 12.12
CA GLU A 349 -15.78 7.89 13.52
C GLU A 349 -15.99 6.54 14.20
N ILE A 350 -16.58 5.58 13.50
CA ILE A 350 -16.85 4.23 14.04
C ILE A 350 -15.57 3.40 14.13
N LEU A 351 -14.64 3.58 13.19
CA LEU A 351 -13.37 2.84 13.16
C LEU A 351 -12.32 3.38 14.14
N LEU A 352 -12.48 4.61 14.64
CA LEU A 352 -11.59 5.25 15.61
C LEU A 352 -12.06 5.06 17.07
N CYS A 353 -13.23 4.49 17.30
CA CYS A 353 -13.76 4.06 18.59
C CYS A 353 -13.41 2.61 18.91
#